data_9952967593ff3f0191b1c8fe3b7090b4
#
_entry.id   9952967593ff3f0191b1c8fe3b7090b4
#
_cell.length_a   1.000
_cell.length_b   1.000
_cell.length_c   1.000
_cell.angle_alpha   90.00
_cell.angle_beta   90.00
_cell.angle_gamma   90.00
#
_symmetry.space_group_name_H-M   'P 1'
#
loop_
_entity.id
_entity.type
_entity.pdbx_description
1 polymer ?
#
loop_
_entity_poly.entity_id
_entity_poly.type
_entity_poly.pdbx_seq_one_letter_code
_entity_poly.pdbx_strand_id
1 'polypeptide(L)'
;MAKKYRRKSRKKRNKGLFYCIKRRYKKFLRRIRPLSICILCGTILFAVWYLYNNIKIAYPQKERSTILSDDYNGIDVSKYQGKIDWEKVASDPKIQFVYIKATEGARQVDNKYHDYVDDARKEGLKIGSYHYFIGRKPAKDQFRNFKKHLDKHTQDLIPMVDVEKAGNSSISRNELQRNLNEFMQLVKSEYGKYPLLYSQYGFYKEKLSPEFDKYFLFIARYGKNPPTLNSTGKHNIWQYTEKGEILGIKGYVDLDRFCNGTSLSDIEL
;
A
#
# COMPACT_ATOMS: atom_id res chain seq x y z
N MET A 1 47.86 -53.85 68.98
CA MET A 1 47.13 -52.55 68.87
C MET A 1 47.62 -51.64 67.74
N ALA A 2 48.80 -51.75 67.21
CA ALA A 2 49.38 -50.86 66.19
C ALA A 2 48.69 -50.93 64.78
N LYS A 3 48.19 -52.06 64.28
CA LYS A 3 47.54 -52.23 62.99
C LYS A 3 46.19 -51.52 62.85
N LYS A 4 45.47 -51.30 63.93
CA LYS A 4 44.15 -50.64 63.97
C LYS A 4 44.26 -49.09 63.86
N TYR A 5 45.38 -48.55 64.40
CA TYR A 5 45.66 -47.10 64.33
C TYR A 5 46.12 -46.65 62.93
N ARG A 6 46.93 -47.46 62.25
CA ARG A 6 47.39 -47.15 60.88
C ARG A 6 46.27 -47.17 59.85
N ARG A 7 45.25 -47.99 60.03
CA ARG A 7 44.09 -48.09 59.15
C ARG A 7 43.11 -46.88 59.27
N LYS A 8 42.98 -46.30 60.51
CA LYS A 8 42.17 -45.11 60.75
C LYS A 8 42.80 -43.82 60.16
N SER A 9 44.10 -43.68 60.22
CA SER A 9 44.82 -42.52 59.66
C SER A 9 44.80 -42.51 58.13
N ARG A 10 44.92 -43.66 57.48
CA ARG A 10 44.78 -43.79 56.00
C ARG A 10 43.41 -43.49 55.51
N LYS A 11 42.31 -43.88 56.24
CA LYS A 11 40.91 -43.58 55.91
C LYS A 11 40.57 -42.06 56.03
N LYS A 12 41.19 -41.38 57.05
CA LYS A 12 41.02 -39.92 57.22
C LYS A 12 41.75 -39.14 56.10
N ARG A 13 42.93 -39.57 55.69
CA ARG A 13 43.72 -38.92 54.62
C ARG A 13 43.09 -39.10 53.28
N ASN A 14 42.47 -40.23 52.98
CA ASN A 14 41.70 -40.43 51.73
C ASN A 14 40.43 -39.63 51.69
N LYS A 15 39.69 -39.42 52.81
CA LYS A 15 38.50 -38.54 52.83
C LYS A 15 38.88 -37.09 52.58
N GLY A 16 39.98 -36.59 53.07
CA GLY A 16 40.46 -35.24 52.84
C GLY A 16 40.91 -35.04 51.38
N LEU A 17 41.56 -36.04 50.78
CA LEU A 17 41.96 -36.00 49.37
C LEU A 17 40.73 -35.99 48.46
N PHE A 18 39.69 -36.79 48.68
CA PHE A 18 38.41 -36.81 47.96
C PHE A 18 37.63 -35.49 48.09
N TYR A 19 37.70 -34.91 49.29
CA TYR A 19 37.04 -33.60 49.49
C TYR A 19 37.76 -32.48 48.74
N CYS A 20 39.06 -32.46 48.69
CA CYS A 20 39.84 -31.50 47.93
C CYS A 20 39.65 -31.64 46.42
N ILE A 21 39.58 -32.87 45.90
CA ILE A 21 39.33 -33.15 44.49
C ILE A 21 37.90 -32.68 44.11
N LYS A 22 36.87 -32.99 44.94
CA LYS A 22 35.49 -32.57 44.72
C LYS A 22 35.35 -31.05 44.76
N ARG A 23 36.07 -30.36 45.63
CA ARG A 23 36.08 -28.90 45.72
C ARG A 23 36.79 -28.25 44.51
N ARG A 24 37.91 -28.79 44.02
CA ARG A 24 38.59 -28.35 42.80
C ARG A 24 37.75 -28.60 41.57
N TYR A 25 37.08 -29.75 41.47
CA TYR A 25 36.14 -30.05 40.37
C TYR A 25 34.93 -29.11 40.34
N LYS A 26 34.33 -28.82 41.51
CA LYS A 26 33.26 -27.81 41.59
C LYS A 26 33.70 -26.39 41.18
N LYS A 27 34.94 -26.00 41.56
CA LYS A 27 35.55 -24.73 41.15
C LYS A 27 35.81 -24.70 39.64
N PHE A 28 36.30 -25.80 39.08
CA PHE A 28 36.53 -25.95 37.64
C PHE A 28 35.19 -25.86 36.85
N LEU A 29 34.17 -26.60 37.25
CA LEU A 29 32.84 -26.53 36.65
C LEU A 29 32.23 -25.12 36.72
N ARG A 30 32.43 -24.39 37.81
CA ARG A 30 31.97 -23.00 37.94
C ARG A 30 32.71 -22.04 36.98
N ARG A 31 33.93 -22.32 36.59
CA ARG A 31 34.70 -21.53 35.61
C ARG A 31 34.33 -21.85 34.17
N ILE A 32 33.98 -23.12 33.89
CA ILE A 32 33.62 -23.52 32.51
C ILE A 32 32.15 -23.20 32.17
N ARG A 33 31.25 -23.19 33.17
CA ARG A 33 29.85 -22.90 32.93
C ARG A 33 29.57 -21.59 32.14
N PRO A 34 30.20 -20.45 32.49
CA PRO A 34 29.97 -19.24 31.69
C PRO A 34 30.52 -19.37 30.26
N LEU A 35 31.67 -20.05 30.10
CA LEU A 35 32.29 -20.25 28.77
C LEU A 35 31.44 -21.17 27.89
N SER A 36 30.91 -22.27 28.46
CA SER A 36 30.02 -23.18 27.73
C SER A 36 28.67 -22.53 27.38
N ILE A 37 28.14 -21.65 28.22
CA ILE A 37 26.94 -20.87 27.92
C ILE A 37 27.25 -19.89 26.79
N CYS A 38 28.35 -19.17 26.79
CA CYS A 38 28.77 -18.27 25.71
C CYS A 38 28.92 -18.99 24.36
N ILE A 39 29.55 -20.18 24.38
CA ILE A 39 29.69 -21.01 23.17
C ILE A 39 28.32 -21.47 22.66
N LEU A 40 27.42 -21.92 23.57
CA LEU A 40 26.08 -22.35 23.20
C LEU A 40 25.26 -21.16 22.63
N CYS A 41 25.34 -19.99 23.25
CA CYS A 41 24.67 -18.77 22.70
C CYS A 41 25.25 -18.38 21.35
N GLY A 42 26.57 -18.45 21.17
CA GLY A 42 27.23 -18.18 19.88
C GLY A 42 26.80 -19.15 18.77
N THR A 43 26.70 -20.44 19.09
CA THR A 43 26.22 -21.44 18.11
C THR A 43 24.76 -21.27 17.76
N ILE A 44 23.92 -20.90 18.73
CA ILE A 44 22.49 -20.59 18.46
C ILE A 44 22.36 -19.34 17.58
N LEU A 45 23.09 -18.26 17.90
CA LEU A 45 23.09 -17.06 17.10
C LEU A 45 23.61 -17.32 15.68
N PHE A 46 24.65 -18.11 15.53
CA PHE A 46 25.18 -18.51 14.23
C PHE A 46 24.17 -19.38 13.47
N ALA A 47 23.49 -20.32 14.12
CA ALA A 47 22.47 -21.15 13.51
C ALA A 47 21.26 -20.32 13.07
N VAL A 48 20.82 -19.36 13.89
CA VAL A 48 19.72 -18.42 13.54
C VAL A 48 20.14 -17.53 12.37
N TRP A 49 21.35 -16.98 12.38
CA TRP A 49 21.89 -16.19 11.27
C TRP A 49 22.02 -17.03 9.98
N TYR A 50 22.54 -18.25 10.09
CA TYR A 50 22.67 -19.20 8.97
C TYR A 50 21.31 -19.59 8.42
N LEU A 51 20.34 -19.93 9.27
CA LEU A 51 18.96 -20.21 8.87
C LEU A 51 18.30 -18.98 8.24
N TYR A 52 18.47 -17.80 8.81
CA TYR A 52 17.93 -16.55 8.27
C TYR A 52 18.47 -16.27 6.86
N ASN A 53 19.78 -16.46 6.63
CA ASN A 53 20.38 -16.27 5.31
C ASN A 53 19.99 -17.37 4.31
N ASN A 54 19.90 -18.62 4.73
CA ASN A 54 19.48 -19.72 3.85
C ASN A 54 17.96 -19.74 3.63
N ILE A 55 17.14 -19.27 4.57
CA ILE A 55 15.71 -19.05 4.37
C ILE A 55 15.51 -17.92 3.36
N LYS A 56 16.30 -16.85 3.39
CA LYS A 56 16.29 -15.83 2.32
C LYS A 56 16.67 -16.38 0.94
N ILE A 57 17.55 -17.40 0.90
CA ILE A 57 17.97 -18.05 -0.36
C ILE A 57 16.96 -19.12 -0.79
N ALA A 58 16.30 -19.79 0.16
CA ALA A 58 15.36 -20.89 -0.08
C ALA A 58 13.89 -20.45 -0.24
N TYR A 59 13.54 -19.20 0.13
CA TYR A 59 12.38 -18.59 -0.49
C TYR A 59 12.83 -18.16 -1.89
N PRO A 60 12.45 -18.90 -2.96
CA PRO A 60 12.50 -18.33 -4.27
C PRO A 60 11.72 -17.03 -4.12
N GLN A 61 12.32 -15.92 -4.50
CA GLN A 61 11.55 -14.72 -4.82
C GLN A 61 10.35 -15.27 -5.58
N LYS A 62 9.18 -15.36 -4.89
CA LYS A 62 7.93 -15.83 -5.49
C LYS A 62 8.00 -15.22 -6.87
N GLU A 63 8.11 -16.07 -7.90
CA GLU A 63 8.26 -15.60 -9.27
C GLU A 63 7.30 -14.45 -9.38
N ARG A 64 7.82 -13.22 -9.61
CA ARG A 64 6.97 -12.08 -9.89
C ARG A 64 6.00 -12.64 -10.89
N SER A 65 4.78 -12.86 -10.46
CA SER A 65 3.80 -13.44 -11.33
C SER A 65 3.76 -12.49 -12.52
N THR A 66 4.37 -12.90 -13.62
CA THR A 66 4.35 -12.30 -14.96
C THR A 66 2.90 -12.25 -15.48
N ILE A 67 1.97 -11.84 -14.63
CA ILE A 67 0.53 -11.94 -14.88
C ILE A 67 -0.07 -10.55 -15.15
N LEU A 68 0.65 -9.49 -14.80
CA LEU A 68 0.19 -8.16 -15.13
C LEU A 68 1.04 -7.69 -16.30
N SER A 69 0.39 -7.51 -17.43
CA SER A 69 1.03 -6.85 -18.57
C SER A 69 1.69 -5.56 -18.06
N ASP A 70 2.95 -5.38 -18.43
CA ASP A 70 3.71 -4.13 -18.20
C ASP A 70 3.11 -2.91 -18.91
N ASP A 71 1.84 -2.97 -19.24
CA ASP A 71 1.12 -2.03 -20.07
C ASP A 71 0.15 -1.24 -19.19
N TYR A 72 0.67 -0.26 -18.49
CA TYR A 72 -0.08 0.78 -17.76
C TYR A 72 0.23 2.15 -18.35
N ASN A 73 -0.63 3.11 -18.08
CA ASN A 73 -0.52 4.48 -18.58
C ASN A 73 -0.49 5.49 -17.43
N GLY A 74 -0.87 5.08 -16.24
CA GLY A 74 -0.91 5.95 -15.08
C GLY A 74 -0.99 5.21 -13.78
N ILE A 75 -0.99 5.99 -12.72
CA ILE A 75 -1.12 5.54 -11.34
C ILE A 75 -2.08 6.47 -10.60
N ASP A 76 -2.70 5.96 -9.54
CA ASP A 76 -3.34 6.84 -8.56
C ASP A 76 -2.75 6.61 -7.16
N VAL A 77 -2.65 7.71 -6.40
CA VAL A 77 -1.95 7.75 -5.13
C VAL A 77 -2.69 8.57 -4.08
N SER A 78 -2.40 8.26 -2.82
CA SER A 78 -2.85 9.01 -1.66
C SER A 78 -1.75 9.01 -0.58
N LYS A 79 -2.00 9.57 0.57
CA LYS A 79 -1.08 9.51 1.72
C LYS A 79 -0.58 8.10 2.08
N TYR A 80 -1.28 7.07 1.64
CA TYR A 80 -0.92 5.68 1.94
C TYR A 80 0.35 5.22 1.24
N GLN A 81 0.76 5.86 0.16
CA GLN A 81 2.05 5.62 -0.50
C GLN A 81 3.24 6.23 0.26
N GLY A 82 2.98 7.07 1.27
CA GLY A 82 4.00 7.62 2.18
C GLY A 82 4.96 8.58 1.49
N LYS A 83 6.27 8.31 1.51
CA LYS A 83 7.26 9.12 0.80
C LYS A 83 7.44 8.57 -0.61
N ILE A 84 7.21 9.42 -1.60
CA ILE A 84 7.40 9.11 -3.02
C ILE A 84 8.65 9.86 -3.53
N ASP A 85 9.47 9.17 -4.32
CA ASP A 85 10.59 9.73 -5.07
C ASP A 85 10.08 10.01 -6.49
N TRP A 86 9.60 11.23 -6.71
CA TRP A 86 8.90 11.61 -7.93
C TRP A 86 9.82 11.66 -9.16
N GLU A 87 11.12 11.95 -9.00
CA GLU A 87 12.11 11.86 -10.06
C GLU A 87 12.16 10.44 -10.66
N LYS A 88 12.15 9.43 -9.77
CA LYS A 88 12.11 8.03 -10.20
C LYS A 88 10.78 7.64 -10.82
N VAL A 89 9.66 8.13 -10.31
CA VAL A 89 8.33 7.88 -10.90
C VAL A 89 8.28 8.47 -12.30
N ALA A 90 8.72 9.71 -12.48
CA ALA A 90 8.76 10.39 -13.78
C ALA A 90 9.74 9.77 -14.78
N SER A 91 10.75 9.03 -14.32
CA SER A 91 11.69 8.31 -15.19
C SER A 91 11.05 7.10 -15.89
N ASP A 92 9.86 6.67 -15.49
CA ASP A 92 9.12 5.60 -16.18
C ASP A 92 8.28 6.18 -17.33
N PRO A 93 8.66 5.94 -18.59
CA PRO A 93 7.99 6.53 -19.76
C PRO A 93 6.54 6.02 -19.97
N LYS A 94 6.12 5.00 -19.24
CA LYS A 94 4.74 4.50 -19.29
C LYS A 94 3.80 5.37 -18.50
N ILE A 95 4.29 6.09 -17.48
CA ILE A 95 3.47 6.94 -16.62
C ILE A 95 3.18 8.26 -17.32
N GLN A 96 2.03 8.31 -17.96
CA GLN A 96 1.52 9.49 -18.67
C GLN A 96 0.70 10.39 -17.77
N PHE A 97 0.10 9.85 -16.70
CA PHE A 97 -0.74 10.59 -15.75
C PHE A 97 -0.65 10.06 -14.32
N VAL A 98 -0.94 10.94 -13.38
CA VAL A 98 -1.06 10.61 -11.95
C VAL A 98 -2.32 11.25 -11.40
N TYR A 99 -3.20 10.46 -10.77
CA TYR A 99 -4.29 10.99 -9.95
C TYR A 99 -3.90 11.00 -8.48
N ILE A 100 -4.08 12.16 -7.82
CA ILE A 100 -3.68 12.37 -6.42
C ILE A 100 -4.92 12.64 -5.57
N LYS A 101 -5.08 11.91 -4.46
CA LYS A 101 -6.17 12.17 -3.50
C LYS A 101 -6.03 13.56 -2.91
N ALA A 102 -7.04 14.40 -3.14
CA ALA A 102 -7.09 15.74 -2.55
C ALA A 102 -7.90 15.75 -1.26
N THR A 103 -9.13 15.26 -1.33
CA THR A 103 -10.08 15.38 -0.22
C THR A 103 -10.99 14.17 -0.10
N GLU A 104 -11.67 14.08 1.06
CA GLU A 104 -12.67 13.06 1.35
C GLU A 104 -13.85 13.69 2.11
N GLY A 105 -15.07 13.42 1.65
CA GLY A 105 -16.27 13.94 2.28
C GLY A 105 -16.23 15.46 2.48
N ALA A 106 -16.99 15.94 3.44
CA ALA A 106 -17.18 17.40 3.61
C ALA A 106 -16.01 18.15 4.26
N ARG A 107 -14.99 17.46 4.81
CA ARG A 107 -13.98 18.12 5.65
C ARG A 107 -12.57 17.53 5.61
N GLN A 108 -12.41 16.28 5.18
CA GLN A 108 -11.09 15.64 5.23
C GLN A 108 -10.26 16.08 4.02
N VAL A 109 -8.97 16.30 4.27
CA VAL A 109 -7.95 16.61 3.27
C VAL A 109 -6.88 15.55 3.38
N ASP A 110 -6.37 15.07 2.26
CA ASP A 110 -5.21 14.19 2.27
C ASP A 110 -3.97 15.02 2.65
N ASN A 111 -3.30 14.64 3.71
CA ASN A 111 -2.19 15.41 4.26
C ASN A 111 -0.92 15.40 3.40
N LYS A 112 -0.89 14.60 2.34
CA LYS A 112 0.19 14.56 1.36
C LYS A 112 -0.15 15.25 0.04
N TYR A 113 -1.40 15.68 -0.12
CA TYR A 113 -1.88 16.21 -1.38
C TYR A 113 -1.02 17.34 -1.96
N HIS A 114 -0.81 18.40 -1.18
CA HIS A 114 -0.06 19.56 -1.68
C HIS A 114 1.41 19.23 -1.96
N ASP A 115 2.07 18.50 -1.05
CA ASP A 115 3.44 18.02 -1.26
C ASP A 115 3.55 17.21 -2.57
N TYR A 116 2.62 16.28 -2.79
CA TYR A 116 2.62 15.42 -3.96
C TYR A 116 2.36 16.18 -5.26
N VAL A 117 1.41 17.12 -5.27
CA VAL A 117 1.14 17.98 -6.42
C VAL A 117 2.38 18.80 -6.80
N ASP A 118 2.98 19.46 -5.82
CA ASP A 118 4.15 20.30 -6.06
C ASP A 118 5.36 19.50 -6.56
N ASP A 119 5.63 18.36 -5.92
CA ASP A 119 6.79 17.54 -6.25
C ASP A 119 6.61 16.82 -7.60
N ALA A 120 5.44 16.23 -7.87
CA ALA A 120 5.19 15.56 -9.14
C ALA A 120 5.19 16.53 -10.33
N ARG A 121 4.69 17.77 -10.16
CA ARG A 121 4.75 18.81 -11.19
C ARG A 121 6.16 19.28 -11.50
N LYS A 122 7.05 19.36 -10.50
CA LYS A 122 8.48 19.68 -10.73
C LYS A 122 9.14 18.68 -11.69
N GLU A 123 8.71 17.42 -11.62
CA GLU A 123 9.21 16.35 -12.49
C GLU A 123 8.45 16.26 -13.85
N GLY A 124 7.51 17.18 -14.11
CA GLY A 124 6.81 17.26 -15.39
C GLY A 124 5.67 16.26 -15.58
N LEU A 125 5.23 15.58 -14.53
CA LEU A 125 4.11 14.65 -14.58
C LEU A 125 2.78 15.37 -14.80
N LYS A 126 1.89 14.79 -15.61
CA LYS A 126 0.52 15.26 -15.80
C LYS A 126 -0.37 14.86 -14.63
N ILE A 127 -0.99 15.83 -13.97
CA ILE A 127 -1.66 15.62 -12.68
C ILE A 127 -3.15 15.88 -12.79
N GLY A 128 -3.92 14.93 -12.24
CA GLY A 128 -5.31 15.10 -11.85
C GLY A 128 -5.50 14.90 -10.35
N SER A 129 -6.55 15.47 -9.83
CA SER A 129 -6.90 15.33 -8.41
C SER A 129 -8.21 14.62 -8.23
N TYR A 130 -8.34 13.83 -7.14
CA TYR A 130 -9.59 13.16 -6.86
C TYR A 130 -10.18 13.47 -5.49
N HIS A 131 -11.52 13.38 -5.45
CA HIS A 131 -12.33 13.49 -4.25
C HIS A 131 -12.98 12.16 -3.90
N TYR A 132 -12.74 11.64 -2.71
CA TYR A 132 -13.42 10.45 -2.19
C TYR A 132 -14.82 10.84 -1.68
N PHE A 133 -15.84 10.39 -2.39
CA PHE A 133 -17.22 10.82 -2.20
C PHE A 133 -17.95 9.98 -1.15
N ILE A 134 -18.55 10.65 -0.17
CA ILE A 134 -19.38 10.05 0.87
C ILE A 134 -20.84 10.40 0.60
N GLY A 135 -21.58 9.47 0.02
CA GLY A 135 -22.93 9.70 -0.51
C GLY A 135 -23.96 10.27 0.49
N ARG A 136 -23.78 10.00 1.80
CA ARG A 136 -24.64 10.56 2.87
C ARG A 136 -24.29 11.98 3.29
N LYS A 137 -23.23 12.55 2.77
CA LYS A 137 -22.86 13.95 3.05
C LYS A 137 -23.37 14.85 1.95
N PRO A 138 -23.81 16.10 2.26
CA PRO A 138 -24.29 17.02 1.24
C PRO A 138 -23.25 17.24 0.14
N ALA A 139 -23.67 17.14 -1.11
CA ALA A 139 -22.80 17.31 -2.27
C ALA A 139 -22.10 18.68 -2.30
N LYS A 140 -22.84 19.75 -1.94
CA LYS A 140 -22.30 21.13 -1.87
C LYS A 140 -21.18 21.27 -0.86
N ASP A 141 -21.25 20.58 0.29
CA ASP A 141 -20.23 20.68 1.31
C ASP A 141 -18.97 19.90 0.89
N GLN A 142 -19.15 18.76 0.24
CA GLN A 142 -18.05 17.99 -0.35
C GLN A 142 -17.38 18.77 -1.49
N PHE A 143 -18.16 19.36 -2.37
CA PHE A 143 -17.63 20.19 -3.45
C PHE A 143 -16.90 21.41 -2.92
N ARG A 144 -17.40 22.08 -1.87
CA ARG A 144 -16.72 23.20 -1.22
C ARG A 144 -15.37 22.77 -0.65
N ASN A 145 -15.31 21.61 0.01
CA ASN A 145 -14.07 21.04 0.51
C ASN A 145 -13.09 20.77 -0.65
N PHE A 146 -13.54 20.11 -1.71
CA PHE A 146 -12.72 19.79 -2.88
C PHE A 146 -12.19 21.06 -3.57
N LYS A 147 -13.08 21.98 -3.94
CA LYS A 147 -12.72 23.25 -4.59
C LYS A 147 -11.73 24.09 -3.79
N LYS A 148 -11.86 24.11 -2.46
CA LYS A 148 -10.97 24.88 -1.58
C LYS A 148 -9.51 24.44 -1.68
N HIS A 149 -9.27 23.15 -1.92
CA HIS A 149 -7.93 22.56 -1.94
C HIS A 149 -7.40 22.31 -3.35
N LEU A 150 -8.26 22.35 -4.35
CA LEU A 150 -7.93 22.13 -5.74
C LEU A 150 -7.70 23.45 -6.46
N ASP A 151 -6.43 23.81 -6.67
CA ASP A 151 -6.10 24.92 -7.56
C ASP A 151 -6.19 24.44 -9.02
N LYS A 152 -7.16 24.99 -9.78
CA LYS A 152 -7.35 24.63 -11.19
C LYS A 152 -6.14 24.92 -12.08
N HIS A 153 -5.30 25.87 -11.70
CA HIS A 153 -4.07 26.20 -12.44
C HIS A 153 -2.95 25.17 -12.26
N THR A 154 -3.09 24.29 -11.27
CA THR A 154 -2.16 23.17 -11.06
C THR A 154 -2.69 21.83 -11.58
N GLN A 155 -3.91 21.83 -12.18
CA GLN A 155 -4.52 20.63 -12.74
C GLN A 155 -4.28 20.57 -14.23
N ASP A 156 -3.69 19.46 -14.69
CA ASP A 156 -3.54 19.15 -16.12
C ASP A 156 -4.75 18.32 -16.60
N LEU A 157 -5.36 17.57 -15.70
CA LEU A 157 -6.39 16.57 -16.02
C LEU A 157 -7.74 16.90 -15.39
N ILE A 158 -8.78 16.38 -16.03
CA ILE A 158 -10.15 16.46 -15.51
C ILE A 158 -10.18 15.94 -14.07
N PRO A 159 -10.77 16.70 -13.11
CA PRO A 159 -10.93 16.20 -11.74
C PRO A 159 -11.67 14.86 -11.71
N MET A 160 -11.36 14.01 -10.73
CA MET A 160 -12.03 12.72 -10.58
C MET A 160 -12.86 12.67 -9.29
N VAL A 161 -14.01 12.03 -9.36
CA VAL A 161 -14.82 11.67 -8.19
C VAL A 161 -14.74 10.17 -7.98
N ASP A 162 -14.31 9.77 -6.79
CA ASP A 162 -14.13 8.39 -6.38
C ASP A 162 -15.32 7.94 -5.51
N VAL A 163 -16.09 6.97 -6.00
CA VAL A 163 -17.34 6.51 -5.39
C VAL A 163 -17.28 5.01 -5.15
N GLU A 164 -16.98 4.65 -3.91
CA GLU A 164 -16.74 3.28 -3.51
C GLU A 164 -17.77 2.74 -2.51
N LYS A 165 -17.80 1.40 -2.41
CA LYS A 165 -18.64 0.70 -1.44
C LYS A 165 -18.31 1.11 0.01
N ALA A 166 -17.03 1.25 0.37
CA ALA A 166 -16.59 1.51 1.73
C ALA A 166 -17.21 2.80 2.33
N GLY A 167 -17.30 3.87 1.54
CA GLY A 167 -17.95 5.12 1.94
C GLY A 167 -19.48 5.13 1.79
N ASN A 168 -20.07 4.14 1.08
CA ASN A 168 -21.42 4.23 0.56
C ASN A 168 -22.27 2.93 0.73
N SER A 169 -21.87 1.99 1.57
CA SER A 169 -22.53 0.68 1.72
C SER A 169 -23.99 0.75 2.19
N SER A 170 -24.33 1.74 3.02
CA SER A 170 -25.63 1.84 3.68
C SER A 170 -26.54 2.93 3.11
N ILE A 171 -26.17 3.55 1.99
CA ILE A 171 -27.02 4.54 1.32
C ILE A 171 -27.90 3.86 0.25
N SER A 172 -29.12 4.34 0.08
CA SER A 172 -29.98 3.87 -1.00
C SER A 172 -29.40 4.29 -2.36
N ARG A 173 -29.68 3.48 -3.39
CA ARG A 173 -29.25 3.79 -4.77
C ARG A 173 -29.71 5.18 -5.22
N ASN A 174 -30.99 5.47 -5.03
CA ASN A 174 -31.59 6.73 -5.48
C ASN A 174 -30.98 7.96 -4.79
N GLU A 175 -30.71 7.84 -3.51
CA GLU A 175 -30.08 8.93 -2.75
C GLU A 175 -28.62 9.13 -3.16
N LEU A 176 -27.85 8.04 -3.31
CA LEU A 176 -26.49 8.10 -3.81
C LEU A 176 -26.42 8.78 -5.18
N GLN A 177 -27.24 8.32 -6.12
CA GLN A 177 -27.28 8.86 -7.49
C GLN A 177 -27.66 10.33 -7.51
N ARG A 178 -28.65 10.74 -6.73
CA ARG A 178 -29.05 12.15 -6.64
C ARG A 178 -27.93 13.03 -6.12
N ASN A 179 -27.29 12.63 -5.00
CA ASN A 179 -26.24 13.41 -4.38
C ASN A 179 -24.97 13.44 -5.25
N LEU A 180 -24.65 12.33 -5.90
CA LEU A 180 -23.52 12.26 -6.83
C LEU A 180 -23.74 13.12 -8.08
N ASN A 181 -24.94 13.08 -8.68
CA ASN A 181 -25.28 13.95 -9.81
C ASN A 181 -25.12 15.44 -9.44
N GLU A 182 -25.59 15.85 -8.25
CA GLU A 182 -25.39 17.24 -7.77
C GLU A 182 -23.88 17.58 -7.69
N PHE A 183 -23.06 16.70 -7.12
CA PHE A 183 -21.62 16.91 -7.04
C PHE A 183 -20.98 17.04 -8.44
N MET A 184 -21.31 16.14 -9.37
CA MET A 184 -20.77 16.15 -10.72
C MET A 184 -21.17 17.42 -11.49
N GLN A 185 -22.39 17.94 -11.30
CA GLN A 185 -22.81 19.22 -11.88
C GLN A 185 -22.02 20.40 -11.32
N LEU A 186 -21.75 20.41 -10.01
CA LEU A 186 -20.93 21.45 -9.38
C LEU A 186 -19.50 21.46 -9.91
N VAL A 187 -18.90 20.26 -10.09
CA VAL A 187 -17.57 20.13 -10.72
C VAL A 187 -17.59 20.64 -12.15
N LYS A 188 -18.57 20.24 -12.95
CA LYS A 188 -18.71 20.75 -14.34
C LYS A 188 -18.84 22.26 -14.41
N SER A 189 -19.64 22.85 -13.52
CA SER A 189 -19.84 24.30 -13.47
C SER A 189 -18.56 25.07 -13.17
N GLU A 190 -17.67 24.51 -12.35
CA GLU A 190 -16.41 25.15 -11.94
C GLU A 190 -15.27 24.89 -12.93
N TYR A 191 -15.13 23.66 -13.41
CA TYR A 191 -13.98 23.23 -14.20
C TYR A 191 -14.29 23.08 -15.70
N GLY A 192 -15.54 23.30 -16.13
CA GLY A 192 -15.93 23.23 -17.54
C GLY A 192 -16.24 21.83 -18.06
N LYS A 193 -15.75 20.78 -17.40
CA LYS A 193 -15.95 19.37 -17.75
C LYS A 193 -16.57 18.60 -16.59
N TYR A 194 -17.33 17.55 -16.90
CA TYR A 194 -17.75 16.60 -15.87
C TYR A 194 -16.51 15.85 -15.32
N PRO A 195 -16.50 15.54 -14.02
CA PRO A 195 -15.39 14.74 -13.48
C PRO A 195 -15.38 13.34 -14.07
N LEU A 196 -14.21 12.72 -14.13
CA LEU A 196 -14.09 11.27 -14.26
C LEU A 196 -14.80 10.61 -13.09
N LEU A 197 -15.54 9.56 -13.35
CA LEU A 197 -16.21 8.78 -12.31
C LEU A 197 -15.45 7.48 -12.08
N TYR A 198 -14.72 7.42 -10.96
CA TYR A 198 -14.09 6.18 -10.50
C TYR A 198 -15.05 5.38 -9.63
N SER A 199 -15.04 4.06 -9.83
CA SER A 199 -15.75 3.13 -8.96
C SER A 199 -15.23 1.69 -9.13
N GLN A 200 -15.38 0.90 -8.09
CA GLN A 200 -15.18 -0.54 -8.15
C GLN A 200 -16.28 -1.20 -9.01
N TYR A 201 -15.90 -2.10 -9.91
CA TYR A 201 -16.78 -2.73 -10.91
C TYR A 201 -18.11 -3.25 -10.35
N GLY A 202 -18.03 -4.02 -9.25
CA GLY A 202 -19.23 -4.60 -8.62
C GLY A 202 -20.16 -3.52 -8.06
N PHE A 203 -19.61 -2.53 -7.38
CA PHE A 203 -20.36 -1.42 -6.81
C PHE A 203 -20.97 -0.50 -7.90
N TYR A 204 -20.19 -0.22 -8.95
CA TYR A 204 -20.68 0.52 -10.12
C TYR A 204 -21.93 -0.13 -10.71
N LYS A 205 -21.88 -1.42 -11.01
CA LYS A 205 -23.01 -2.17 -11.56
C LYS A 205 -24.23 -2.17 -10.63
N GLU A 206 -24.00 -2.30 -9.33
CA GLU A 206 -25.08 -2.36 -8.33
C GLU A 206 -25.75 -1.00 -8.11
N LYS A 207 -24.96 0.07 -8.03
CA LYS A 207 -25.44 1.37 -7.54
C LYS A 207 -25.49 2.48 -8.57
N LEU A 208 -24.65 2.44 -9.62
CA LEU A 208 -24.44 3.59 -10.50
C LEU A 208 -24.94 3.35 -11.93
N SER A 209 -24.74 2.17 -12.52
CA SER A 209 -25.21 1.83 -13.85
C SER A 209 -26.75 1.61 -13.84
N PRO A 210 -27.51 1.98 -14.90
CA PRO A 210 -27.03 2.62 -16.13
C PRO A 210 -26.97 4.17 -16.08
N GLU A 211 -27.42 4.80 -15.00
CA GLU A 211 -27.58 6.27 -14.91
C GLU A 211 -26.28 7.03 -15.23
N PHE A 212 -25.15 6.47 -14.84
CA PHE A 212 -23.83 7.08 -15.01
C PHE A 212 -23.03 6.52 -16.20
N ASP A 213 -23.60 5.66 -17.03
CA ASP A 213 -22.91 5.06 -18.19
C ASP A 213 -22.49 6.10 -19.26
N LYS A 214 -23.09 7.29 -19.22
CA LYS A 214 -22.83 8.43 -20.13
C LYS A 214 -21.57 9.23 -19.82
N TYR A 215 -20.96 9.03 -18.66
CA TYR A 215 -19.77 9.78 -18.22
C TYR A 215 -18.48 9.05 -18.56
N PHE A 216 -17.35 9.73 -18.42
CA PHE A 216 -16.03 9.10 -18.46
C PHE A 216 -15.85 8.21 -17.23
N LEU A 217 -15.68 6.93 -17.47
CA LEU A 217 -15.64 5.92 -16.42
C LEU A 217 -14.24 5.39 -16.20
N PHE A 218 -13.81 5.45 -14.96
CA PHE A 218 -12.59 4.85 -14.47
C PHE A 218 -12.98 3.69 -13.54
N ILE A 219 -12.84 2.46 -14.01
CA ILE A 219 -13.37 1.29 -13.31
C ILE A 219 -12.29 0.39 -12.77
N ALA A 220 -12.32 0.16 -11.45
CA ALA A 220 -11.46 -0.81 -10.81
C ALA A 220 -12.04 -2.22 -10.91
N ARG A 221 -11.28 -3.12 -11.53
CA ARG A 221 -11.52 -4.56 -11.52
C ARG A 221 -10.20 -5.28 -11.56
N TYR A 222 -9.76 -5.79 -10.42
CA TYR A 222 -8.45 -6.41 -10.31
C TYR A 222 -8.39 -7.76 -11.00
N GLY A 223 -7.34 -7.98 -11.76
CA GLY A 223 -7.06 -9.22 -12.47
C GLY A 223 -6.82 -9.04 -13.97
N LYS A 224 -6.89 -10.13 -14.72
CA LYS A 224 -6.54 -10.19 -16.15
C LYS A 224 -7.65 -9.71 -17.11
N ASN A 225 -8.89 -9.74 -16.64
CA ASN A 225 -10.03 -9.48 -17.50
C ASN A 225 -10.56 -8.07 -17.27
N PRO A 226 -10.62 -7.21 -18.30
CA PRO A 226 -11.17 -5.88 -18.18
C PRO A 226 -12.64 -5.90 -17.75
N PRO A 227 -13.15 -4.80 -17.17
CA PRO A 227 -14.55 -4.69 -16.83
C PRO A 227 -15.41 -4.74 -18.12
N THR A 228 -16.53 -5.46 -18.03
CA THR A 228 -17.53 -5.52 -19.11
C THR A 228 -18.75 -4.78 -18.59
N LEU A 229 -18.96 -3.57 -19.09
CA LEU A 229 -20.15 -2.78 -18.77
C LEU A 229 -21.30 -3.17 -19.68
N ASN A 230 -22.50 -2.69 -19.37
CA ASN A 230 -23.68 -2.91 -20.22
C ASN A 230 -23.47 -2.27 -21.61
N SER A 231 -24.36 -2.58 -22.54
CA SER A 231 -24.22 -2.23 -23.98
C SER A 231 -24.01 -0.75 -24.29
N THR A 232 -24.32 0.15 -23.34
CA THR A 232 -24.16 1.59 -23.48
C THR A 232 -22.94 2.14 -22.71
N GLY A 233 -22.43 1.41 -21.73
CA GLY A 233 -21.31 1.86 -20.89
C GLY A 233 -19.96 1.41 -21.44
N LYS A 234 -19.10 2.39 -21.69
CA LYS A 234 -17.67 2.15 -22.03
C LYS A 234 -16.83 2.68 -20.88
N HIS A 235 -15.99 1.83 -20.30
CA HIS A 235 -14.97 2.33 -19.40
C HIS A 235 -13.79 2.92 -20.18
N ASN A 236 -13.30 4.04 -19.72
CA ASN A 236 -12.23 4.81 -20.36
C ASN A 236 -10.89 4.45 -19.76
N ILE A 237 -10.84 4.26 -18.45
CA ILE A 237 -9.66 3.84 -17.71
C ILE A 237 -10.01 2.60 -16.87
N TRP A 238 -9.10 1.65 -16.84
CA TRP A 238 -9.18 0.43 -16.05
C TRP A 238 -8.05 0.37 -15.03
N GLN A 239 -8.40 0.45 -13.73
CA GLN A 239 -7.50 0.09 -12.65
C GLN A 239 -7.49 -1.43 -12.53
N TYR A 240 -6.42 -2.07 -12.97
CA TYR A 240 -6.38 -3.53 -13.08
C TYR A 240 -5.67 -4.21 -11.92
N THR A 241 -4.97 -3.44 -11.06
CA THR A 241 -4.31 -3.94 -9.86
C THR A 241 -4.12 -2.85 -8.82
N GLU A 242 -4.21 -3.23 -7.56
CA GLU A 242 -3.80 -2.45 -6.37
C GLU A 242 -2.41 -2.87 -5.86
N LYS A 243 -1.69 -3.72 -6.61
CA LYS A 243 -0.42 -4.35 -6.21
C LYS A 243 0.68 -4.09 -7.23
N GLY A 244 0.62 -2.95 -7.90
CA GLY A 244 1.68 -2.50 -8.78
C GLY A 244 2.94 -2.14 -7.99
N GLU A 245 4.07 -2.26 -8.63
CA GLU A 245 5.37 -1.83 -8.09
C GLU A 245 5.99 -0.84 -9.07
N ILE A 246 6.15 0.40 -8.62
CA ILE A 246 6.74 1.49 -9.41
C ILE A 246 8.03 1.95 -8.74
N LEU A 247 9.06 2.20 -9.55
CA LEU A 247 10.31 2.76 -9.05
C LEU A 247 10.04 4.15 -8.43
N GLY A 248 10.49 4.36 -7.21
CA GLY A 248 10.21 5.60 -6.48
C GLY A 248 9.08 5.49 -5.45
N ILE A 249 8.25 4.44 -5.51
CA ILE A 249 7.19 4.18 -4.53
C ILE A 249 7.53 2.94 -3.70
N LYS A 250 7.52 3.10 -2.37
CA LYS A 250 7.76 1.97 -1.47
C LYS A 250 6.43 1.25 -1.19
N GLY A 251 6.35 -0.02 -1.58
CA GLY A 251 5.13 -0.84 -1.42
C GLY A 251 4.31 -0.85 -2.70
N TYR A 252 3.02 -1.06 -2.54
CA TYR A 252 2.11 -1.21 -3.66
C TYR A 252 1.45 0.11 -4.05
N VAL A 253 1.13 0.21 -5.35
CA VAL A 253 0.40 1.32 -5.94
C VAL A 253 -0.60 0.79 -6.97
N ASP A 254 -1.68 1.53 -7.16
CA ASP A 254 -2.68 1.26 -8.18
C ASP A 254 -2.11 1.53 -9.57
N LEU A 255 -2.32 0.59 -10.51
CA LEU A 255 -1.91 0.75 -11.90
C LEU A 255 -3.11 0.82 -12.82
N ASP A 256 -3.08 1.83 -13.69
CA ASP A 256 -4.18 2.26 -14.53
C ASP A 256 -3.83 2.16 -16.01
N ARG A 257 -4.83 1.78 -16.80
CA ARG A 257 -4.69 1.61 -18.24
C ARG A 257 -5.79 2.32 -18.98
N PHE A 258 -5.44 3.02 -20.06
CA PHE A 258 -6.43 3.50 -21.01
C PHE A 258 -7.13 2.36 -21.74
N CYS A 259 -8.40 2.51 -22.00
CA CYS A 259 -9.26 1.52 -22.65
C CYS A 259 -10.13 2.14 -23.72
N ASN A 260 -10.63 1.30 -24.62
CA ASN A 260 -11.64 1.65 -25.62
C ASN A 260 -11.28 2.88 -26.50
N GLY A 261 -10.00 3.02 -26.82
CA GLY A 261 -9.48 4.12 -27.65
C GLY A 261 -9.29 5.44 -26.91
N THR A 262 -9.40 5.44 -25.58
CA THR A 262 -9.11 6.62 -24.75
C THR A 262 -7.60 6.87 -24.69
N SER A 263 -7.21 8.12 -24.70
CA SER A 263 -5.84 8.60 -24.60
C SER A 263 -5.72 9.71 -23.56
N LEU A 264 -4.49 10.16 -23.31
CA LEU A 264 -4.23 11.26 -22.36
C LEU A 264 -5.01 12.53 -22.73
N SER A 265 -5.06 12.88 -24.02
CA SER A 265 -5.75 14.08 -24.52
C SER A 265 -7.27 14.09 -24.23
N ASP A 266 -7.88 12.93 -24.05
CA ASP A 266 -9.31 12.85 -23.74
C ASP A 266 -9.63 13.23 -22.28
N ILE A 267 -8.63 13.12 -21.41
CA ILE A 267 -8.75 13.44 -19.99
C ILE A 267 -8.05 14.74 -19.57
N GLU A 268 -7.42 15.46 -20.50
CA GLU A 268 -6.89 16.81 -20.22
C GLU A 268 -8.01 17.80 -19.91
N LEU A 269 -7.74 18.77 -18.99
CA LEU A 269 -8.69 19.76 -18.50
C LEU A 269 -8.80 20.98 -19.45
#